data_0de7fb0087b93e7a4a54f4031d1c7d38
#
_entry.id   0de7fb0087b93e7a4a54f4031d1c7d38
#
_cell.length_a   1.000
_cell.length_b   1.000
_cell.length_c   1.000
_cell.angle_alpha   90.00
_cell.angle_beta   90.00
_cell.angle_gamma   90.00
#
_symmetry.space_group_name_H-M   'P 1'
#
loop_
_entity.id
_entity.type
_entity.pdbx_description
1 polymer ?
#
loop_
_entity_poly.entity_id
_entity_poly.type
_entity_poly.pdbx_seq_one_letter_code
_entity_poly.pdbx_strand_id
1 'polypeptide(L)'
;MDAAAVALFEALRRHRLAVARAEGLAPFIVASDRTLRDIAMLKPRTRAELEMAHGVGPHKAARYGPGLLRVVAEEITRGSRG
;
A
#
# COMPACT_ATOMS: atom_id res chain seq x y z
N MET A 1 3.53 -14.68 3.98
CA MET A 1 2.45 -13.77 4.41
C MET A 1 1.22 -14.57 4.78
N ASP A 2 0.48 -14.15 5.81
CA ASP A 2 -0.79 -14.78 6.13
C ASP A 2 -1.88 -14.38 5.13
N ALA A 3 -3.07 -14.96 5.25
CA ALA A 3 -4.15 -14.72 4.29
C ALA A 3 -4.57 -13.23 4.24
N ALA A 4 -4.58 -12.55 5.39
CA ALA A 4 -4.92 -11.14 5.45
C ALA A 4 -3.88 -10.29 4.73
N ALA A 5 -2.59 -10.60 4.89
CA ALA A 5 -1.52 -9.89 4.22
C ALA A 5 -1.55 -10.13 2.71
N VAL A 6 -1.87 -11.36 2.27
CA VAL A 6 -2.02 -11.65 0.84
C VAL A 6 -3.15 -10.85 0.23
N ALA A 7 -4.31 -10.80 0.89
CA ALA A 7 -5.45 -10.03 0.42
C ALA A 7 -5.11 -8.54 0.33
N LEU A 8 -4.41 -8.01 1.34
CA LEU A 8 -3.99 -6.62 1.35
C LEU A 8 -2.98 -6.35 0.24
N PHE A 9 -2.01 -7.24 0.04
CA PHE A 9 -1.03 -7.10 -1.04
C PHE A 9 -1.73 -7.00 -2.41
N GLU A 10 -2.71 -7.86 -2.65
CA GLU A 10 -3.46 -7.82 -3.92
C GLU A 10 -4.25 -6.53 -4.08
N ALA A 11 -4.86 -6.03 -3.00
CA ALA A 11 -5.56 -4.75 -3.01
C ALA A 11 -4.61 -3.59 -3.31
N LEU A 12 -3.42 -3.61 -2.69
CA LEU A 12 -2.39 -2.60 -2.93
C LEU A 12 -1.89 -2.64 -4.38
N ARG A 13 -1.77 -3.83 -4.97
CA ARG A 13 -1.38 -3.96 -6.37
C ARG A 13 -2.41 -3.32 -7.30
N ARG A 14 -3.69 -3.57 -7.05
CA ARG A 14 -4.77 -2.95 -7.84
C ARG A 14 -4.74 -1.43 -7.70
N HIS A 15 -4.55 -0.93 -6.49
CA HIS A 15 -4.44 0.50 -6.24
C HIS A 15 -3.23 1.11 -6.97
N ARG A 16 -2.06 0.46 -6.87
CA ARG A 16 -0.85 0.91 -7.57
C ARG A 16 -1.08 1.03 -9.07
N LEU A 17 -1.74 0.03 -9.65
CA LEU A 17 -2.01 0.05 -11.09
C LEU A 17 -2.90 1.22 -11.48
N ALA A 18 -3.95 1.48 -10.69
CA ALA A 18 -4.86 2.60 -10.95
C ALA A 18 -4.12 3.94 -10.86
N VAL A 19 -3.28 4.12 -9.84
CA VAL A 19 -2.48 5.34 -9.68
C VAL A 19 -1.51 5.51 -10.86
N ALA A 20 -0.81 4.44 -11.21
CA ALA A 20 0.17 4.47 -12.29
C ALA A 20 -0.50 4.86 -13.63
N ARG A 21 -1.66 4.27 -13.91
CA ARG A 21 -2.42 4.59 -15.13
C ARG A 21 -2.87 6.05 -15.14
N ALA A 22 -3.35 6.54 -14.01
CA ALA A 22 -3.81 7.92 -13.91
C ALA A 22 -2.68 8.93 -14.12
N GLU A 23 -1.46 8.56 -13.69
CA GLU A 23 -0.30 9.45 -13.79
C GLU A 23 0.58 9.18 -15.02
N GLY A 24 0.26 8.17 -15.80
CA GLY A 24 1.06 7.81 -16.97
C GLY A 24 2.43 7.26 -16.63
N LEU A 25 2.53 6.53 -15.51
CA LEU A 25 3.78 5.97 -15.01
C LEU A 25 3.77 4.45 -15.07
N ALA A 26 4.96 3.84 -15.14
CA ALA A 26 5.07 2.40 -14.92
C ALA A 26 4.74 2.11 -13.45
N PRO A 27 4.04 1.00 -13.15
CA PRO A 27 3.62 0.70 -11.77
C PRO A 27 4.76 0.71 -10.75
N PHE A 28 5.95 0.18 -11.10
CA PHE A 28 7.08 0.12 -10.17
C PHE A 28 7.60 1.51 -9.77
N ILE A 29 7.32 2.55 -10.57
CA ILE A 29 7.69 3.92 -10.23
C ILE A 29 6.89 4.41 -9.03
N VAL A 30 5.63 4.00 -8.92
CA VAL A 30 4.79 4.34 -7.77
C VAL A 30 5.31 3.62 -6.52
N ALA A 31 5.47 2.30 -6.61
CA ALA A 31 6.01 1.48 -5.53
C ALA A 31 6.40 0.12 -6.09
N SER A 32 7.51 -0.44 -5.59
CA SER A 32 7.93 -1.79 -6.00
C SER A 32 7.06 -2.85 -5.32
N ASP A 33 7.11 -4.09 -5.84
CA ASP A 33 6.44 -5.22 -5.19
C ASP A 33 6.95 -5.43 -3.77
N ARG A 34 8.25 -5.23 -3.54
CA ARG A 34 8.84 -5.35 -2.21
C ARG A 34 8.23 -4.33 -1.26
N THR A 35 8.07 -3.08 -1.70
CA THR A 35 7.43 -2.03 -0.91
C THR A 35 6.00 -2.43 -0.55
N LEU A 36 5.23 -2.90 -1.53
CA LEU A 36 3.84 -3.31 -1.28
C LEU A 36 3.75 -4.51 -0.34
N ARG A 37 4.70 -5.45 -0.43
CA ARG A 37 4.78 -6.59 0.48
C ARG A 37 5.03 -6.14 1.92
N ASP A 38 5.97 -5.21 2.10
CA ASP A 38 6.26 -4.65 3.42
C ASP A 38 5.03 -3.96 4.01
N ILE A 39 4.33 -3.15 3.19
CA ILE A 39 3.11 -2.48 3.63
C ILE A 39 2.06 -3.51 4.04
N ALA A 40 1.90 -4.58 3.25
CA ALA A 40 0.92 -5.63 3.55
C ALA A 40 1.21 -6.32 4.89
N MET A 41 2.48 -6.51 5.21
CA MET A 41 2.87 -7.13 6.48
C MET A 41 2.81 -6.17 7.66
N LEU A 42 3.20 -4.91 7.46
CA LEU A 42 3.18 -3.88 8.51
C LEU A 42 1.76 -3.43 8.85
N LYS A 43 0.88 -3.39 7.88
CA LYS A 43 -0.50 -2.89 8.03
C LYS A 43 -0.51 -1.51 8.69
N PRO A 44 0.20 -0.52 8.10
CA PRO A 44 0.35 0.79 8.73
C PRO A 44 -0.99 1.53 8.83
N ARG A 45 -1.16 2.27 9.92
CA ARG A 45 -2.36 3.07 10.15
C ARG A 45 -2.04 4.56 10.14
N THR A 46 -0.76 4.92 10.18
CA THR A 46 -0.31 6.30 10.19
C THR A 46 0.80 6.49 9.14
N ARG A 47 1.04 7.74 8.78
CA ARG A 47 2.12 8.07 7.86
C ARG A 47 3.48 7.64 8.42
N ALA A 48 3.69 7.83 9.72
CA ALA A 48 4.95 7.44 10.38
C ALA A 48 5.18 5.93 10.25
N GLU A 49 4.14 5.13 10.47
CA GLU A 49 4.23 3.68 10.31
C GLU A 49 4.48 3.30 8.85
N LEU A 50 3.84 3.98 7.91
CA LEU A 50 4.03 3.73 6.48
C LEU A 50 5.48 3.96 6.06
N GLU A 51 6.13 4.98 6.62
CA GLU A 51 7.51 5.29 6.29
C GLU A 51 8.50 4.22 6.77
N MET A 52 8.06 3.27 7.60
CA MET A 52 8.88 2.12 7.99
C MET A 52 8.96 1.06 6.91
N ALA A 53 8.10 1.11 5.91
CA ALA A 53 8.12 0.15 4.81
C ALA A 53 9.31 0.44 3.89
N HIS A 54 9.89 -0.62 3.32
CA HIS A 54 10.99 -0.51 2.38
C HIS A 54 10.61 0.43 1.22
N GLY A 55 11.48 1.38 0.92
CA GLY A 55 11.31 2.27 -0.22
C GLY A 55 10.32 3.41 -0.02
N VAL A 56 9.73 3.54 1.16
CA VAL A 56 8.82 4.65 1.46
C VAL A 56 9.54 5.71 2.26
N GLY A 57 10.09 6.70 1.56
CA GLY A 57 10.63 7.89 2.21
C GLY A 57 9.55 8.96 2.36
N PRO A 58 9.93 10.14 2.92
CA PRO A 58 8.99 11.25 3.11
C PRO A 58 8.26 11.69 1.84
N HIS A 59 8.96 11.69 0.71
CA HIS A 59 8.37 12.11 -0.57
C HIS A 59 7.23 11.18 -1.01
N LYS A 60 7.48 9.85 -1.01
CA LYS A 60 6.44 8.88 -1.37
C LYS A 60 5.32 8.85 -0.35
N ALA A 61 5.63 8.99 0.93
CA ALA A 61 4.64 9.04 1.98
C ALA A 61 3.70 10.25 1.81
N ALA A 62 4.25 11.40 1.41
CA ALA A 62 3.44 12.58 1.15
C ALA A 62 2.56 12.39 -0.08
N ARG A 63 3.14 11.87 -1.18
CA ARG A 63 2.46 11.80 -2.48
C ARG A 63 1.45 10.67 -2.54
N TYR A 64 1.85 9.47 -2.10
CA TYR A 64 1.03 8.26 -2.25
C TYR A 64 0.46 7.75 -0.94
N GLY A 65 0.92 8.29 0.19
CA GLY A 65 0.55 7.82 1.52
C GLY A 65 -0.95 7.80 1.79
N PRO A 66 -1.66 8.90 1.54
CA PRO A 66 -3.11 8.90 1.80
C PRO A 66 -3.86 7.78 1.10
N GLY A 67 -3.55 7.53 -0.18
CA GLY A 67 -4.17 6.44 -0.93
C GLY A 67 -3.80 5.06 -0.40
N LEU A 68 -2.52 4.84 -0.10
CA LEU A 68 -2.05 3.57 0.44
C LEU A 68 -2.67 3.28 1.80
N LEU A 69 -2.71 4.27 2.68
CA LEU A 69 -3.30 4.12 4.01
C LEU A 69 -4.81 3.85 3.93
N ARG A 70 -5.50 4.48 2.97
CA ARG A 70 -6.91 4.21 2.74
C ARG A 70 -7.14 2.74 2.36
N VAL A 71 -6.32 2.20 1.46
CA VAL A 71 -6.43 0.80 1.04
C VAL A 71 -6.21 -0.13 2.24
N VAL A 72 -5.20 0.15 3.06
CA VAL A 72 -4.94 -0.64 4.27
C VAL A 72 -6.15 -0.62 5.20
N ALA A 73 -6.70 0.56 5.45
CA ALA A 73 -7.85 0.70 6.34
C ALA A 73 -9.09 -0.03 5.81
N GLU A 74 -9.33 0.08 4.51
CA GLU A 74 -10.48 -0.58 3.88
C GLU A 74 -10.36 -2.10 3.95
N GLU A 75 -9.17 -2.66 3.68
CA GLU A 75 -8.97 -4.11 3.72
C GLU A 75 -9.07 -4.66 5.14
N ILE A 76 -8.53 -3.94 6.13
CA ILE A 76 -8.62 -4.36 7.53
C ILE A 76 -10.09 -4.37 7.97
N THR A 77 -10.85 -3.34 7.62
CA THR A 77 -12.27 -3.25 7.94
C THR A 77 -13.06 -4.39 7.29
N ARG A 78 -12.77 -4.67 6.02
CA ARG A 78 -13.42 -5.76 5.28
C ARG A 78 -13.12 -7.11 5.94
N GLY A 79 -11.87 -7.36 6.32
CA GLY A 79 -11.47 -8.60 6.98
C GLY A 79 -12.15 -8.77 8.33
N SER A 80 -12.41 -7.68 9.05
CA SER A 80 -13.07 -7.72 10.37
C SER A 80 -14.54 -8.09 10.31
N ARG A 81 -15.14 -7.97 9.13
CA ARG A 81 -16.57 -8.33 8.95
C ARG A 81 -16.78 -9.80 8.68
N GLY A 82 -15.72 -10.49 8.35
CA GLY A 82 -15.74 -11.90 7.97
C GLY A 82 -16.09 -12.80 9.10
#